data_aa5008e7d817aefddb41e5b71aa1c06d
#
_entry.id   aa5008e7d817aefddb41e5b71aa1c06d
#
_cell.length_a   1.000
_cell.length_b   1.000
_cell.length_c   1.000
_cell.angle_alpha   90.00
_cell.angle_beta   90.00
_cell.angle_gamma   90.00
#
_symmetry.space_group_name_H-M   'P 1'
#
loop_
_entity.id
_entity.type
_entity.pdbx_description
1 polymer ?
#
loop_
_entity_poly.entity_id
_entity_poly.type
_entity_poly.pdbx_seq_one_letter_code
_entity_poly.pdbx_strand_id
1 'polypeptide(L)'
;TMVDTWATVGSCAQVGRNCHISGGAGIGGVLEPLQAAPVIIEDDCFIGARSEVVEGVVVEQGAVLSMGVFIGSTTKIVDRASGRIHYGRVPAYSVVVPGTLPGRPLEDGRPGPSLYCVVIMKQVDAGTRKKTSINELLRD
;
A
#
# COMPACT_ATOMS: atom_id res chain seq x y z
N THR A 1 -17.16 -2.23 6.85
CA THR A 1 -16.20 -2.33 5.72
C THR A 1 -16.94 -2.59 4.43
N MET A 2 -16.53 -1.92 3.39
CA MET A 2 -17.06 -2.13 2.05
C MET A 2 -16.04 -2.88 1.19
N VAL A 3 -16.47 -3.95 0.56
CA VAL A 3 -15.71 -4.65 -0.48
C VAL A 3 -16.41 -4.38 -1.79
N ASP A 4 -15.81 -3.54 -2.61
CA ASP A 4 -16.43 -3.00 -3.81
C ASP A 4 -16.35 -4.00 -4.98
N THR A 5 -16.89 -3.59 -6.13
CA THR A 5 -17.02 -4.41 -7.34
C THR A 5 -15.70 -5.09 -7.73
N TRP A 6 -15.72 -6.40 -7.86
CA TRP A 6 -14.57 -7.23 -8.24
C TRP A 6 -13.36 -7.16 -7.29
N ALA A 7 -13.48 -6.52 -6.15
CA ALA A 7 -12.45 -6.63 -5.14
C ALA A 7 -12.42 -8.07 -4.59
N THR A 8 -11.22 -8.55 -4.26
CA THR A 8 -11.04 -9.90 -3.75
C THR A 8 -10.35 -9.86 -2.40
N VAL A 9 -10.75 -10.79 -1.53
CA VAL A 9 -10.08 -11.02 -0.24
C VAL A 9 -9.66 -12.47 -0.23
N GLY A 10 -8.35 -12.68 -0.26
CA GLY A 10 -7.76 -14.00 -0.38
C GLY A 10 -7.78 -14.81 0.92
N SER A 11 -7.31 -16.04 0.82
CA SER A 11 -7.31 -16.98 1.95
C SER A 11 -6.59 -16.41 3.17
N CYS A 12 -7.21 -16.50 4.33
CA CYS A 12 -6.71 -16.02 5.63
C CYS A 12 -6.47 -14.51 5.73
N ALA A 13 -6.71 -13.73 4.70
CA ALA A 13 -6.56 -12.28 4.77
C ALA A 13 -7.53 -11.71 5.81
N GLN A 14 -7.09 -10.69 6.53
CA GLN A 14 -7.88 -10.08 7.60
C GLN A 14 -8.08 -8.60 7.28
N VAL A 15 -9.33 -8.16 7.35
CA VAL A 15 -9.71 -6.77 7.07
C VAL A 15 -10.48 -6.24 8.28
N GLY A 16 -10.04 -5.11 8.80
CA GLY A 16 -10.64 -4.49 9.97
C GLY A 16 -11.94 -3.74 9.69
N ARG A 17 -12.28 -2.83 10.59
CA ARG A 17 -13.52 -2.04 10.54
C ARG A 17 -13.36 -0.82 9.66
N ASN A 18 -14.47 -0.37 9.07
CA ASN A 18 -14.57 0.89 8.35
C ASN A 18 -13.53 1.03 7.23
N CYS A 19 -13.14 -0.09 6.65
CA CYS A 19 -12.25 -0.10 5.50
C CYS A 19 -13.04 0.02 4.21
N HIS A 20 -12.39 0.52 3.17
CA HIS A 20 -12.90 0.49 1.82
C HIS A 20 -11.89 -0.25 0.94
N ILE A 21 -12.29 -1.41 0.44
CA ILE A 21 -11.53 -2.17 -0.56
C ILE A 21 -12.14 -1.82 -1.91
N SER A 22 -11.48 -0.94 -2.64
CA SER A 22 -12.04 -0.34 -3.85
C SER A 22 -12.14 -1.34 -5.00
N GLY A 23 -12.82 -0.94 -6.07
CA GLY A 23 -13.10 -1.79 -7.22
C GLY A 23 -11.86 -2.47 -7.78
N GLY A 24 -11.93 -3.78 -7.92
CA GLY A 24 -10.85 -4.60 -8.47
C GLY A 24 -9.58 -4.68 -7.64
N ALA A 25 -9.56 -4.12 -6.42
CA ALA A 25 -8.40 -4.28 -5.54
C ALA A 25 -8.29 -5.73 -5.05
N GLY A 26 -7.07 -6.21 -4.90
CA GLY A 26 -6.80 -7.56 -4.44
C GLY A 26 -6.09 -7.58 -3.10
N ILE A 27 -6.67 -8.31 -2.13
CA ILE A 27 -5.99 -8.62 -0.88
C ILE A 27 -5.55 -10.07 -0.99
N GLY A 28 -4.24 -10.31 -1.05
CA GLY A 28 -3.67 -11.62 -1.34
C GLY A 28 -3.93 -12.64 -0.24
N GLY A 29 -3.96 -13.90 -0.65
CA GLY A 29 -4.04 -15.03 0.27
C GLY A 29 -2.68 -15.57 0.67
N VAL A 30 -2.68 -16.73 1.36
CA VAL A 30 -1.46 -17.36 1.89
C VAL A 30 -0.98 -18.55 1.07
N LEU A 31 -1.67 -18.92 0.00
CA LEU A 31 -1.44 -20.20 -0.64
C LEU A 31 -0.47 -20.19 -1.82
N GLU A 32 -0.42 -19.13 -2.62
CA GLU A 32 0.42 -19.12 -3.82
C GLU A 32 1.01 -17.72 -4.05
N PRO A 33 2.28 -17.52 -3.74
CA PRO A 33 3.17 -18.47 -3.03
C PRO A 33 2.78 -18.63 -1.56
N LEU A 34 3.15 -19.74 -0.96
CA LEU A 34 2.81 -20.02 0.44
C LEU A 34 3.42 -18.97 1.37
N GLN A 35 2.58 -18.38 2.20
CA GLN A 35 2.97 -17.35 3.17
C GLN A 35 2.79 -17.85 4.60
N ALA A 36 3.74 -17.49 5.47
CA ALA A 36 3.68 -17.81 6.90
C ALA A 36 2.69 -16.94 7.66
N ALA A 37 2.42 -15.72 7.16
CA ALA A 37 1.54 -14.75 7.81
C ALA A 37 0.50 -14.23 6.82
N PRO A 38 -0.72 -13.96 7.29
CA PRO A 38 -1.76 -13.40 6.43
C PRO A 38 -1.50 -11.92 6.14
N VAL A 39 -2.08 -11.43 5.05
CA VAL A 39 -2.21 -9.98 4.84
C VAL A 39 -3.20 -9.44 5.87
N ILE A 40 -2.85 -8.32 6.48
CA ILE A 40 -3.71 -7.65 7.45
C ILE A 40 -3.94 -6.21 7.02
N ILE A 41 -5.20 -5.86 6.84
CA ILE A 41 -5.63 -4.46 6.64
C ILE A 41 -6.29 -4.04 7.94
N GLU A 42 -5.65 -3.14 8.67
CA GLU A 42 -6.19 -2.67 9.94
C GLU A 42 -7.36 -1.71 9.76
N ASP A 43 -7.92 -1.22 10.86
CA ASP A 43 -9.14 -0.40 10.82
C ASP A 43 -8.94 0.91 10.04
N ASP A 44 -10.02 1.42 9.48
CA ASP A 44 -10.11 2.74 8.85
C ASP A 44 -9.21 2.93 7.62
N CYS A 45 -8.79 1.84 6.98
CA CYS A 45 -7.96 1.91 5.79
C CYS A 45 -8.78 2.14 4.52
N PHE A 46 -8.19 2.84 3.56
CA PHE A 46 -8.70 2.97 2.22
C PHE A 46 -7.70 2.32 1.25
N ILE A 47 -8.15 1.31 0.52
CA ILE A 47 -7.34 0.62 -0.49
C ILE A 47 -7.89 1.01 -1.86
N GLY A 48 -7.11 1.80 -2.59
CA GLY A 48 -7.52 2.35 -3.88
C GLY A 48 -7.79 1.29 -4.94
N ALA A 49 -8.57 1.67 -5.97
CA ALA A 49 -8.96 0.76 -7.04
C ALA A 49 -7.75 0.09 -7.69
N ARG A 50 -7.88 -1.20 -7.99
CA ARG A 50 -6.85 -2.02 -8.66
C ARG A 50 -5.52 -2.12 -7.90
N SER A 51 -5.48 -1.74 -6.64
CA SER A 51 -4.31 -2.00 -5.80
C SER A 51 -4.20 -3.48 -5.45
N GLU A 52 -2.98 -3.92 -5.18
CA GLU A 52 -2.71 -5.28 -4.72
C GLU A 52 -1.86 -5.22 -3.45
N VAL A 53 -2.33 -5.88 -2.40
CA VAL A 53 -1.57 -6.03 -1.15
C VAL A 53 -1.43 -7.52 -0.89
N VAL A 54 -0.19 -8.02 -0.92
CA VAL A 54 0.07 -9.46 -0.94
C VAL A 54 1.19 -9.82 0.03
N GLU A 55 1.48 -11.12 0.13
CA GLU A 55 2.68 -11.66 0.82
C GLU A 55 2.79 -11.23 2.29
N GLY A 56 1.68 -11.28 3.03
CA GLY A 56 1.71 -11.01 4.46
C GLY A 56 1.94 -9.56 4.87
N VAL A 57 1.81 -8.63 3.94
CA VAL A 57 1.96 -7.20 4.23
C VAL A 57 0.87 -6.73 5.20
N VAL A 58 1.26 -5.92 6.16
CA VAL A 58 0.33 -5.27 7.10
C VAL A 58 0.16 -3.81 6.71
N VAL A 59 -1.08 -3.40 6.48
CA VAL A 59 -1.46 -2.01 6.27
C VAL A 59 -2.05 -1.49 7.57
N GLU A 60 -1.32 -0.60 8.24
CA GLU A 60 -1.72 -0.15 9.57
C GLU A 60 -2.87 0.84 9.53
N GLN A 61 -3.49 1.01 10.67
CA GLN A 61 -4.72 1.78 10.85
C GLN A 61 -4.69 3.13 10.14
N GLY A 62 -5.79 3.45 9.48
CA GLY A 62 -6.00 4.76 8.87
C GLY A 62 -5.19 5.04 7.60
N ALA A 63 -4.40 4.08 7.13
CA ALA A 63 -3.61 4.28 5.92
C ALA A 63 -4.51 4.42 4.68
N VAL A 64 -4.03 5.18 3.72
CA VAL A 64 -4.69 5.41 2.44
C VAL A 64 -3.74 5.01 1.33
N LEU A 65 -4.12 4.02 0.54
CA LEU A 65 -3.41 3.64 -0.67
C LEU A 65 -4.17 4.21 -1.87
N SER A 66 -3.49 4.97 -2.71
CA SER A 66 -4.09 5.45 -3.95
C SER A 66 -4.35 4.28 -4.90
N MET A 67 -5.09 4.52 -5.98
CA MET A 67 -5.31 3.49 -6.99
C MET A 67 -3.99 3.00 -7.59
N GLY A 68 -3.93 1.71 -7.92
CA GLY A 68 -2.78 1.12 -8.58
C GLY A 68 -1.52 0.98 -7.71
N VAL A 69 -1.68 0.91 -6.40
CA VAL A 69 -0.57 0.65 -5.48
C VAL A 69 -0.38 -0.85 -5.32
N PHE A 70 0.82 -1.36 -5.62
CA PHE A 70 1.16 -2.78 -5.55
C PHE A 70 2.21 -3.00 -4.46
N ILE A 71 1.88 -3.73 -3.41
CA ILE A 71 2.79 -3.96 -2.29
C ILE A 71 2.90 -5.45 -1.98
N GLY A 72 4.10 -5.98 -2.16
CA GLY A 72 4.48 -7.30 -1.66
C GLY A 72 5.58 -7.17 -0.62
N SER A 73 6.09 -8.29 -0.14
CA SER A 73 7.07 -8.32 0.95
C SER A 73 8.42 -7.67 0.58
N THR A 74 8.72 -7.59 -0.70
CA THR A 74 9.98 -7.01 -1.20
C THR A 74 9.82 -5.60 -1.79
N THR A 75 8.61 -5.08 -1.81
CA THR A 75 8.34 -3.75 -2.35
C THR A 75 8.91 -2.68 -1.41
N LYS A 76 9.72 -1.79 -1.95
CA LYS A 76 10.22 -0.64 -1.18
C LYS A 76 9.10 0.34 -0.93
N ILE A 77 8.92 0.70 0.32
CA ILE A 77 7.96 1.70 0.77
C ILE A 77 8.78 2.88 1.27
N VAL A 78 8.89 3.91 0.45
CA VAL A 78 9.82 5.01 0.67
C VAL A 78 9.10 6.18 1.33
N ASP A 79 9.57 6.60 2.49
CA ASP A 79 9.10 7.83 3.12
C ASP A 79 9.72 9.02 2.39
N ARG A 80 8.89 9.81 1.72
CA ARG A 80 9.35 10.96 0.93
C ARG A 80 10.10 11.99 1.77
N ALA A 81 9.68 12.19 3.01
CA ALA A 81 10.26 13.22 3.87
C ALA A 81 11.64 12.85 4.39
N SER A 82 11.85 11.59 4.77
CA SER A 82 13.10 11.13 5.41
C SER A 82 13.99 10.30 4.47
N GLY A 83 13.44 9.76 3.39
CA GLY A 83 14.10 8.79 2.54
C GLY A 83 14.18 7.39 3.15
N ARG A 84 13.61 7.18 4.33
CA ARG A 84 13.60 5.88 4.98
C ARG A 84 12.78 4.87 4.18
N ILE A 85 13.28 3.65 4.09
CA ILE A 85 12.63 2.56 3.36
C ILE A 85 12.06 1.55 4.36
N HIS A 86 10.76 1.25 4.19
CA HIS A 86 10.07 0.23 4.94
C HIS A 86 9.80 -0.97 4.04
N TYR A 87 9.69 -2.15 4.64
CA TYR A 87 9.29 -3.38 3.95
C TYR A 87 8.20 -4.08 4.76
N GLY A 88 7.24 -4.66 4.06
CA GLY A 88 6.24 -5.53 4.67
C GLY A 88 5.19 -4.85 5.54
N ARG A 89 5.28 -3.55 5.74
CA ARG A 89 4.35 -2.82 6.61
C ARG A 89 4.21 -1.37 6.15
N VAL A 90 2.96 -0.95 5.97
CA VAL A 90 2.61 0.45 5.70
C VAL A 90 2.29 1.11 7.03
N PRO A 91 3.03 2.13 7.46
CA PRO A 91 2.78 2.78 8.74
C PRO A 91 1.40 3.41 8.83
N ALA A 92 0.88 3.48 10.05
CA ALA A 92 -0.45 4.03 10.32
C ALA A 92 -0.59 5.45 9.75
N TYR A 93 -1.76 5.75 9.22
CA TYR A 93 -2.12 7.07 8.68
C TYR A 93 -1.23 7.58 7.55
N SER A 94 -0.49 6.68 6.91
CA SER A 94 0.30 7.03 5.72
C SER A 94 -0.61 7.17 4.50
N VAL A 95 -0.30 8.16 3.67
CA VAL A 95 -0.92 8.31 2.34
C VAL A 95 0.11 7.86 1.33
N VAL A 96 -0.18 6.77 0.64
CA VAL A 96 0.78 6.03 -0.19
C VAL A 96 0.37 6.10 -1.65
N VAL A 97 1.34 6.39 -2.51
CA VAL A 97 1.14 6.49 -3.96
C VAL A 97 2.19 5.67 -4.69
N PRO A 98 1.95 5.29 -5.96
CA PRO A 98 2.97 4.65 -6.78
C PRO A 98 4.13 5.61 -7.06
N GLY A 99 5.31 5.07 -7.20
CA GLY A 99 6.49 5.84 -7.55
C GLY A 99 7.58 4.97 -8.15
N THR A 100 8.75 5.56 -8.37
CA THR A 100 9.93 4.85 -8.85
C THR A 100 11.16 5.33 -8.11
N LEU A 101 12.15 4.45 -8.04
CA LEU A 101 13.50 4.79 -7.59
C LEU A 101 14.49 4.55 -8.72
N PRO A 102 15.56 5.35 -8.83
CA PRO A 102 16.63 5.07 -9.78
C PRO A 102 17.18 3.66 -9.58
N GLY A 103 17.32 2.93 -10.68
CA GLY A 103 17.94 1.61 -10.65
C GLY A 103 19.46 1.69 -10.62
N ARG A 104 20.09 0.52 -10.53
CA ARG A 104 21.56 0.45 -10.60
C ARG A 104 22.04 0.93 -11.96
N PRO A 105 23.21 1.60 -12.02
CA PRO A 105 23.83 1.91 -13.29
C PRO A 105 24.07 0.64 -14.14
N LEU A 106 24.01 0.77 -15.43
CA LEU A 106 24.42 -0.28 -16.35
C LEU A 106 25.91 -0.55 -16.22
N GLU A 107 26.36 -1.70 -16.71
CA GLU A 107 27.78 -2.10 -16.64
C GLU A 107 28.71 -1.05 -17.28
N ASP A 108 28.24 -0.34 -18.31
CA ASP A 108 29.00 0.71 -18.98
C ASP A 108 28.88 2.09 -18.31
N GLY A 109 28.25 2.17 -17.14
CA GLY A 109 28.12 3.40 -16.36
C GLY A 109 26.94 4.28 -16.74
N ARG A 110 26.16 3.95 -17.77
CA ARG A 110 24.93 4.69 -18.09
C ARG A 110 23.87 4.48 -17.03
N PRO A 111 22.92 5.43 -16.87
CA PRO A 111 21.81 5.23 -15.93
C PRO A 111 21.02 3.95 -16.26
N GLY A 112 20.75 3.14 -15.26
CA GLY A 112 19.89 1.96 -15.40
C GLY A 112 18.40 2.33 -15.34
N PRO A 113 17.52 1.36 -15.61
CA PRO A 113 16.08 1.59 -15.53
C PRO A 113 15.65 1.90 -14.11
N SER A 114 14.66 2.78 -13.96
CA SER A 114 14.00 3.02 -12.69
C SER A 114 13.10 1.85 -12.33
N LEU A 115 13.04 1.52 -11.06
CA LEU A 115 12.24 0.41 -10.57
C LEU A 115 11.05 0.92 -9.77
N TYR A 116 9.95 0.17 -9.83
CA TYR A 116 8.73 0.46 -9.09
C TYR A 116 9.01 0.49 -7.58
N CYS A 117 8.45 1.47 -6.92
CA CYS A 117 8.32 1.50 -5.47
C CYS A 117 6.98 2.14 -5.12
N VAL A 118 6.65 2.14 -3.85
CA VAL A 118 5.57 2.97 -3.34
C VAL A 118 6.15 4.05 -2.45
N VAL A 119 5.48 5.20 -2.42
CA VAL A 119 5.97 6.38 -1.72
C VAL A 119 4.95 6.80 -0.68
N ILE A 120 5.42 6.93 0.57
CA ILE A 120 4.64 7.61 1.59
C ILE A 120 4.74 9.10 1.29
N MET A 121 3.68 9.63 0.68
CA MET A 121 3.64 11.03 0.25
C MET A 121 3.52 11.96 1.44
N LYS A 122 2.76 11.54 2.44
CA LYS A 122 2.57 12.24 3.72
C LYS A 122 2.05 11.24 4.76
N GLN A 123 2.13 11.64 6.01
CA GLN A 123 1.52 10.91 7.11
C GLN A 123 0.68 11.92 7.90
N VAL A 124 -0.55 11.56 8.21
CA VAL A 124 -1.49 12.45 8.90
C VAL A 124 -1.85 11.90 10.27
N ASP A 125 -2.50 12.68 11.10
CA ASP A 125 -3.04 12.20 12.36
C ASP A 125 -4.47 11.67 12.19
N ALA A 126 -4.97 11.02 13.23
CA ALA A 126 -6.32 10.42 13.22
C ALA A 126 -7.41 11.46 12.97
N GLY A 127 -7.26 12.66 13.53
CA GLY A 127 -8.22 13.74 13.36
C GLY A 127 -8.27 14.22 11.93
N THR A 128 -7.12 14.45 11.32
CA THR A 128 -7.01 14.84 9.91
C THR A 128 -7.57 13.77 8.98
N ARG A 129 -7.23 12.51 9.25
CA ARG A 129 -7.74 11.37 8.47
C ARG A 129 -9.27 11.32 8.46
N LYS A 130 -9.88 11.55 9.61
CA LYS A 130 -11.33 11.52 9.79
C LYS A 130 -12.05 12.68 9.10
N LYS A 131 -11.45 13.88 9.11
CA LYS A 131 -12.06 15.11 8.60
C LYS A 131 -11.85 15.32 7.11
N THR A 132 -10.82 14.72 6.53
CA THR A 132 -10.36 15.05 5.19
C THR A 132 -10.84 14.00 4.19
N SER A 133 -11.36 14.44 3.05
CA SER A 133 -11.76 13.49 2.00
C SER A 133 -10.55 12.75 1.44
N ILE A 134 -10.80 11.59 0.86
CA ILE A 134 -9.74 10.79 0.22
C ILE A 134 -9.05 11.60 -0.88
N ASN A 135 -9.82 12.32 -1.70
CA ASN A 135 -9.26 13.13 -2.78
C ASN A 135 -8.32 14.22 -2.26
N GLU A 136 -8.66 14.85 -1.15
CA GLU A 136 -7.79 15.86 -0.53
C GLU A 136 -6.52 15.22 0.06
N LEU A 137 -6.65 14.07 0.71
CA LEU A 137 -5.49 13.34 1.24
C LEU A 137 -4.51 12.95 0.14
N LEU A 138 -5.02 12.57 -1.02
CA LEU A 138 -4.19 12.14 -2.16
C LEU A 138 -3.57 13.31 -2.93
N ARG A 139 -3.93 14.53 -2.61
CA ARG A 139 -3.36 15.70 -3.25
C ARG A 139 -1.94 15.96 -2.71
N ASP A 140 -0.99 16.18 -3.60
CA ASP A 140 0.41 16.44 -3.24
C ASP A 140 0.64 17.78 -2.49
#